data_60c4feba2e9d8ce05bdc12bce22aed08
#
_entry.id   60c4feba2e9d8ce05bdc12bce22aed08
#
_cell.length_a   1.000
_cell.length_b   1.000
_cell.length_c   1.000
_cell.angle_alpha   90.00
_cell.angle_beta   90.00
_cell.angle_gamma   90.00
#
_symmetry.space_group_name_H-M   'P 1'
#
loop_
_entity.id
_entity.type
_entity.pdbx_description
1 polymer ?
#
loop_
_entity_poly.entity_id
_entity_poly.type
_entity_poly.pdbx_seq_one_letter_code
_entity_poly.pdbx_strand_id
1 'polypeptide(L)'
;MKKTLLYSVASAALIAAASANAAPVKIGMITTLSGGGSHLGVDVRDGFMLAMEQAGSDAEVIVRDDARKPDVAKSLADELVQREKVDILTGIIWSNLAMAVVPPTVRGGTFYLSPNAGPSALAGKACHENYFNVAWQNNNLHEAMGSYMKGAGLEKPFILAPNYPAGTDALTGFKSRFGDPEGELFTKLGQKDYAAEIAQIRASGSDSVFFFLPGGMGIAFMKQYAASGIELPVYGPAFSFDEVILGAVGDSAIGVKNTSQWAHDLDNEANGEFVTAFREKYGRTPTLYASQGFDTANLILSALKKASPSDKDAFRDALRAADFDSVRGDFKFGPNHHPIQDVYVREVVAGDGKPTNKLVGVAIEDIQDAFAASCSM
;
A
#
# COMPACT_ATOMS: atom_id res chain seq x y z
N MET A 1 68.60 41.91 -45.50
CA MET A 1 67.19 41.99 -45.05
C MET A 1 66.73 40.58 -44.77
N LYS A 2 66.75 40.15 -43.48
CA LYS A 2 66.24 38.81 -43.05
C LYS A 2 64.90 39.01 -42.43
N LYS A 3 63.87 38.40 -42.99
CA LYS A 3 62.49 38.38 -42.42
C LYS A 3 62.39 37.16 -41.50
N THR A 4 62.14 37.42 -40.23
CA THR A 4 61.89 36.41 -39.22
C THR A 4 60.39 36.15 -39.18
N LEU A 5 59.91 34.93 -39.47
CA LEU A 5 58.53 34.46 -39.30
C LEU A 5 58.33 33.99 -37.86
N LEU A 6 57.40 34.60 -37.12
CA LEU A 6 56.98 34.14 -35.82
C LEU A 6 55.81 33.17 -36.05
N TYR A 7 55.99 31.94 -35.64
CA TYR A 7 54.90 30.93 -35.55
C TYR A 7 54.27 31.01 -34.15
N SER A 8 53.00 31.47 -34.09
CA SER A 8 52.19 31.39 -32.88
C SER A 8 51.56 29.99 -32.78
N VAL A 9 51.97 29.21 -31.81
CA VAL A 9 51.34 27.92 -31.46
C VAL A 9 50.21 28.23 -30.51
N ALA A 10 48.96 28.11 -30.99
CA ALA A 10 47.76 28.18 -30.17
C ALA A 10 47.53 26.77 -29.56
N SER A 11 47.82 26.64 -28.27
CA SER A 11 47.46 25.41 -27.49
C SER A 11 45.97 25.43 -27.16
N ALA A 12 45.19 24.63 -27.87
CA ALA A 12 43.79 24.35 -27.51
C ALA A 12 43.76 23.37 -26.32
N ALA A 13 43.46 23.88 -25.13
CA ALA A 13 43.21 23.04 -23.97
C ALA A 13 41.79 22.43 -24.14
N LEU A 14 41.70 21.14 -24.46
CA LEU A 14 40.49 20.34 -24.33
C LEU A 14 40.17 20.20 -22.83
N ILE A 15 39.20 20.94 -22.34
CA ILE A 15 38.57 20.67 -21.05
C ILE A 15 37.61 19.48 -21.26
N ALA A 16 38.10 18.27 -20.96
CA ALA A 16 37.23 17.11 -20.80
C ALA A 16 36.41 17.35 -19.55
N ALA A 17 35.16 17.77 -19.73
CA ALA A 17 34.15 17.73 -18.66
C ALA A 17 33.95 16.26 -18.32
N ALA A 18 34.61 15.79 -17.27
CA ALA A 18 34.26 14.52 -16.64
C ALA A 18 32.81 14.70 -16.12
N SER A 19 31.87 14.08 -16.78
CA SER A 19 30.55 13.86 -16.22
C SER A 19 30.76 13.06 -14.93
N ALA A 20 30.74 13.73 -13.79
CA ALA A 20 30.68 13.06 -12.50
C ALA A 20 29.40 12.22 -12.53
N ASN A 21 29.52 10.92 -12.77
CA ASN A 21 28.41 10.01 -12.54
C ASN A 21 28.05 10.18 -11.07
N ALA A 22 26.92 10.82 -10.79
CA ALA A 22 26.34 10.82 -9.44
C ALA A 22 26.19 9.35 -9.02
N ALA A 23 26.54 9.05 -7.77
CA ALA A 23 26.30 7.70 -7.25
C ALA A 23 24.83 7.32 -7.45
N PRO A 24 24.53 6.06 -7.77
CA PRO A 24 23.14 5.63 -7.94
C PRO A 24 22.33 5.90 -6.68
N VAL A 25 21.08 6.31 -6.85
CA VAL A 25 20.16 6.52 -5.73
C VAL A 25 19.95 5.18 -5.03
N LYS A 26 19.98 5.18 -3.69
CA LYS A 26 19.76 3.99 -2.88
C LYS A 26 18.37 3.99 -2.25
N ILE A 27 17.62 2.91 -2.47
CA ILE A 27 16.29 2.72 -1.93
C ILE A 27 16.33 1.53 -0.96
N GLY A 28 16.04 1.75 0.31
CA GLY A 28 15.86 0.70 1.29
C GLY A 28 14.42 0.21 1.29
N MET A 29 14.19 -1.08 1.11
CA MET A 29 12.88 -1.70 1.22
C MET A 29 12.85 -2.66 2.41
N ILE A 30 12.09 -2.31 3.45
CA ILE A 30 11.83 -3.19 4.59
C ILE A 30 10.42 -3.73 4.45
N THR A 31 10.26 -5.03 4.26
CA THR A 31 8.93 -5.62 4.09
C THR A 31 8.87 -7.03 4.66
N THR A 32 7.65 -7.54 4.89
CA THR A 32 7.46 -8.86 5.49
C THR A 32 7.60 -9.94 4.42
N LEU A 33 8.71 -10.66 4.42
CA LEU A 33 9.01 -11.72 3.46
C LEU A 33 8.95 -13.14 4.05
N SER A 34 8.80 -13.25 5.37
CA SER A 34 8.69 -14.52 6.07
C SER A 34 7.54 -14.54 7.07
N GLY A 35 7.09 -15.75 7.46
CA GLY A 35 6.02 -15.95 8.42
C GLY A 35 4.62 -15.67 7.90
N GLY A 36 3.67 -15.50 8.83
CA GLY A 36 2.26 -15.26 8.48
C GLY A 36 2.05 -13.87 7.86
N GLY A 37 1.60 -13.82 6.61
CA GLY A 37 1.42 -12.59 5.84
C GLY A 37 2.61 -12.25 4.93
N SER A 38 3.58 -13.15 4.76
CA SER A 38 4.73 -12.95 3.87
C SER A 38 4.34 -12.65 2.42
N HIS A 39 3.24 -13.24 1.93
CA HIS A 39 2.75 -12.99 0.57
C HIS A 39 2.43 -11.50 0.33
N LEU A 40 2.02 -10.74 1.36
CA LEU A 40 1.75 -9.32 1.24
C LEU A 40 3.01 -8.52 0.89
N GLY A 41 4.10 -8.78 1.63
CA GLY A 41 5.39 -8.13 1.38
C GLY A 41 6.08 -8.61 0.10
N VAL A 42 5.91 -9.88 -0.23
CA VAL A 42 6.40 -10.44 -1.51
C VAL A 42 5.73 -9.72 -2.68
N ASP A 43 4.42 -9.51 -2.63
CA ASP A 43 3.69 -8.83 -3.70
C ASP A 43 4.07 -7.35 -3.82
N VAL A 44 4.23 -6.62 -2.70
CA VAL A 44 4.74 -5.24 -2.73
C VAL A 44 6.12 -5.20 -3.38
N ARG A 45 7.04 -6.09 -2.97
CA ARG A 45 8.37 -6.18 -3.56
C ARG A 45 8.30 -6.49 -5.06
N ASP A 46 7.54 -7.48 -5.45
CA ASP A 46 7.46 -7.94 -6.83
C ASP A 46 6.89 -6.84 -7.75
N GLY A 47 5.83 -6.14 -7.32
CA GLY A 47 5.30 -5.00 -8.06
C GLY A 47 6.31 -3.86 -8.17
N PHE A 48 6.98 -3.51 -7.07
CA PHE A 48 8.01 -2.48 -7.05
C PHE A 48 9.18 -2.82 -8.00
N MET A 49 9.70 -4.04 -7.92
CA MET A 49 10.82 -4.49 -8.76
C MET A 49 10.44 -4.60 -10.23
N LEU A 50 9.17 -4.91 -10.55
CA LEU A 50 8.69 -4.90 -11.93
C LEU A 50 8.78 -3.49 -12.53
N ALA A 51 8.31 -2.46 -11.82
CA ALA A 51 8.38 -1.08 -12.29
C ALA A 51 9.84 -0.59 -12.46
N MET A 52 10.71 -0.91 -11.50
CA MET A 52 12.14 -0.57 -11.58
C MET A 52 12.81 -1.17 -12.81
N GLU A 53 12.50 -2.43 -13.11
CA GLU A 53 13.04 -3.14 -14.27
C GLU A 53 12.50 -2.59 -15.59
N GLN A 54 11.18 -2.35 -15.69
CA GLN A 54 10.57 -1.78 -16.89
C GLN A 54 11.13 -0.38 -17.22
N ALA A 55 11.45 0.40 -16.19
CA ALA A 55 12.07 1.70 -16.37
C ALA A 55 13.56 1.64 -16.71
N GLY A 56 14.20 0.47 -16.63
CA GLY A 56 15.66 0.35 -16.77
C GLY A 56 16.42 1.20 -15.76
N SER A 57 15.88 1.33 -14.54
CA SER A 57 16.45 2.20 -13.49
C SER A 57 17.78 1.65 -12.97
N ASP A 58 18.76 2.53 -12.77
CA ASP A 58 20.05 2.25 -12.15
C ASP A 58 20.03 2.43 -10.61
N ALA A 59 18.90 2.80 -10.03
CA ALA A 59 18.76 2.92 -8.57
C ALA A 59 18.97 1.56 -7.88
N GLU A 60 19.78 1.56 -6.83
CA GLU A 60 20.04 0.37 -6.02
C GLU A 60 18.91 0.12 -5.03
N VAL A 61 18.24 -1.04 -5.11
CA VAL A 61 17.17 -1.43 -4.18
C VAL A 61 17.69 -2.47 -3.20
N ILE A 62 17.80 -2.10 -1.91
CA ILE A 62 18.27 -2.98 -0.83
C ILE A 62 17.07 -3.52 -0.06
N VAL A 63 16.75 -4.80 -0.23
CA VAL A 63 15.59 -5.44 0.38
C VAL A 63 15.94 -6.13 1.69
N ARG A 64 15.10 -5.97 2.71
CA ARG A 64 15.23 -6.59 4.04
C ARG A 64 13.90 -7.16 4.52
N ASP A 65 13.95 -8.28 5.23
CA ASP A 65 12.80 -8.95 5.82
C ASP A 65 12.60 -8.50 7.28
N ASP A 66 11.47 -7.87 7.58
CA ASP A 66 11.11 -7.47 8.95
C ASP A 66 10.56 -8.63 9.79
N ALA A 67 10.30 -9.79 9.17
CA ALA A 67 9.70 -10.95 9.80
C ALA A 67 8.44 -10.61 10.63
N ARG A 68 7.76 -9.49 10.31
CA ARG A 68 6.60 -8.92 11.00
C ARG A 68 6.90 -8.55 12.48
N LYS A 69 8.14 -8.16 12.78
CA LYS A 69 8.58 -7.81 14.14
C LYS A 69 8.99 -6.33 14.19
N PRO A 70 8.35 -5.50 15.04
CA PRO A 70 8.67 -4.08 15.13
C PRO A 70 10.14 -3.78 15.48
N ASP A 71 10.73 -4.55 16.38
CA ASP A 71 12.13 -4.37 16.79
C ASP A 71 13.11 -4.70 15.66
N VAL A 72 12.80 -5.73 14.86
CA VAL A 72 13.59 -6.08 13.66
C VAL A 72 13.45 -4.97 12.62
N ALA A 73 12.22 -4.51 12.31
CA ALA A 73 12.00 -3.44 11.36
C ALA A 73 12.75 -2.16 11.74
N LYS A 74 12.74 -1.79 13.04
CA LYS A 74 13.48 -0.63 13.54
C LYS A 74 14.98 -0.78 13.37
N SER A 75 15.54 -1.94 13.75
CA SER A 75 16.99 -2.22 13.59
C SER A 75 17.42 -2.18 12.13
N LEU A 76 16.59 -2.70 11.22
CA LEU A 76 16.84 -2.66 9.78
C LEU A 76 16.76 -1.23 9.22
N ALA A 77 15.83 -0.42 9.72
CA ALA A 77 15.76 0.99 9.32
C ALA A 77 17.02 1.76 9.76
N ASP A 78 17.49 1.54 10.98
CA ASP A 78 18.74 2.12 11.48
C ASP A 78 19.95 1.65 10.64
N GLU A 79 20.01 0.37 10.26
CA GLU A 79 21.04 -0.17 9.35
C GLU A 79 21.03 0.53 8.00
N LEU A 80 19.86 0.55 7.33
CA LEU A 80 19.71 1.11 5.99
C LEU A 80 20.02 2.61 5.96
N VAL A 81 19.52 3.36 6.94
CA VAL A 81 19.73 4.82 6.99
C VAL A 81 21.17 5.18 7.41
N GLN A 82 21.71 4.51 8.46
CA GLN A 82 22.97 4.94 9.05
C GLN A 82 24.20 4.31 8.40
N ARG A 83 24.12 3.05 7.94
CA ARG A 83 25.24 2.30 7.36
C ARG A 83 25.20 2.30 5.85
N GLU A 84 24.07 1.89 5.25
CA GLU A 84 23.90 1.83 3.80
C GLU A 84 23.69 3.22 3.16
N LYS A 85 23.28 4.21 3.98
CA LYS A 85 23.04 5.60 3.54
C LYS A 85 21.99 5.67 2.43
N VAL A 86 20.86 4.96 2.62
CA VAL A 86 19.77 5.03 1.65
C VAL A 86 19.15 6.43 1.62
N ASP A 87 18.76 6.86 0.43
CA ASP A 87 18.10 8.14 0.19
C ASP A 87 16.61 8.09 0.54
N ILE A 88 16.00 6.91 0.29
CA ILE A 88 14.57 6.64 0.43
C ILE A 88 14.39 5.33 1.17
N LEU A 89 13.44 5.28 2.13
CA LEU A 89 12.92 4.05 2.73
C LEU A 89 11.48 3.78 2.27
N THR A 90 11.14 2.51 2.12
CA THR A 90 9.81 2.04 1.71
C THR A 90 9.52 0.62 2.22
N GLY A 91 8.33 0.08 1.97
CA GLY A 91 8.04 -1.36 2.01
C GLY A 91 7.18 -1.84 3.18
N ILE A 92 7.10 -1.13 4.30
CA ILE A 92 6.40 -1.59 5.50
C ILE A 92 4.91 -1.87 5.23
N ILE A 93 4.49 -3.10 5.61
CA ILE A 93 3.09 -3.57 5.45
C ILE A 93 2.24 -3.22 6.67
N TRP A 94 2.76 -3.41 7.90
CA TRP A 94 1.97 -3.38 9.13
C TRP A 94 2.05 -2.02 9.83
N SER A 95 0.90 -1.46 10.19
CA SER A 95 0.84 -0.10 10.77
C SER A 95 1.57 0.03 12.10
N ASN A 96 1.67 -1.02 12.92
CA ASN A 96 2.48 -0.99 14.13
C ASN A 96 4.00 -0.94 13.84
N LEU A 97 4.46 -1.55 12.75
CA LEU A 97 5.83 -1.43 12.27
C LEU A 97 6.08 -0.03 11.69
N ALA A 98 5.12 0.49 10.90
CA ALA A 98 5.22 1.85 10.36
C ALA A 98 5.33 2.90 11.47
N MET A 99 4.55 2.77 12.54
CA MET A 99 4.64 3.67 13.71
C MET A 99 5.99 3.60 14.42
N ALA A 100 6.68 2.46 14.37
CA ALA A 100 8.01 2.29 14.96
C ALA A 100 9.14 2.85 14.06
N VAL A 101 8.98 2.76 12.73
CA VAL A 101 10.03 3.06 11.74
C VAL A 101 9.90 4.48 11.18
N VAL A 102 8.69 4.89 10.74
CA VAL A 102 8.51 6.12 9.95
C VAL A 102 8.90 7.39 10.71
N PRO A 103 8.41 7.65 11.95
CA PRO A 103 8.68 8.91 12.62
C PRO A 103 10.18 9.20 12.86
N PRO A 104 11.02 8.26 13.31
CA PRO A 104 12.46 8.52 13.44
C PRO A 104 13.15 8.68 12.07
N THR A 105 12.74 7.93 11.05
CA THR A 105 13.30 8.00 9.70
C THR A 105 13.13 9.38 9.07
N VAL A 106 11.89 9.88 9.05
CA VAL A 106 11.58 11.17 8.40
C VAL A 106 12.15 12.37 9.17
N ARG A 107 12.15 12.31 10.52
CA ARG A 107 12.83 13.32 11.35
C ARG A 107 14.35 13.33 11.16
N GLY A 108 14.93 12.19 10.79
CA GLY A 108 16.35 12.08 10.40
C GLY A 108 16.64 12.64 9.00
N GLY A 109 15.64 13.10 8.26
CA GLY A 109 15.77 13.71 6.94
C GLY A 109 15.73 12.70 5.78
N THR A 110 15.50 11.40 6.02
CA THR A 110 15.30 10.40 4.97
C THR A 110 13.84 10.41 4.54
N PHE A 111 13.59 10.33 3.23
CA PHE A 111 12.23 10.17 2.71
C PHE A 111 11.67 8.80 3.03
N TYR A 112 10.38 8.75 3.37
CA TYR A 112 9.67 7.49 3.51
C TYR A 112 8.42 7.49 2.62
N LEU A 113 8.37 6.56 1.66
CA LEU A 113 7.20 6.34 0.82
C LEU A 113 6.51 5.04 1.25
N SER A 114 5.27 5.15 1.75
CA SER A 114 4.51 4.00 2.21
C SER A 114 3.74 3.35 1.06
N PRO A 115 4.06 2.10 0.70
CA PRO A 115 3.29 1.37 -0.31
C PRO A 115 2.03 0.73 0.29
N ASN A 116 1.90 0.66 1.62
CA ASN A 116 0.78 -0.02 2.26
C ASN A 116 0.31 0.63 3.55
N ALA A 117 1.12 0.63 4.60
CA ALA A 117 0.70 1.09 5.93
C ALA A 117 0.33 2.58 5.94
N GLY A 118 -0.92 2.90 6.28
CA GLY A 118 -1.43 4.28 6.34
C GLY A 118 -2.11 4.62 7.66
N PRO A 119 -1.44 4.45 8.85
CA PRO A 119 -2.08 4.71 10.13
C PRO A 119 -2.49 6.18 10.27
N SER A 120 -3.66 6.41 10.87
CA SER A 120 -4.27 7.73 11.06
C SER A 120 -3.35 8.75 11.74
N ALA A 121 -2.49 8.28 12.64
CA ALA A 121 -1.52 9.14 13.31
C ALA A 121 -0.54 9.80 12.33
N LEU A 122 -0.09 9.07 11.28
CA LEU A 122 0.83 9.61 10.25
C LEU A 122 0.11 10.49 9.23
N ALA A 123 -1.19 10.36 9.08
CA ALA A 123 -2.00 11.27 8.27
C ALA A 123 -2.29 12.60 8.96
N GLY A 124 -2.38 12.58 10.30
CA GLY A 124 -2.71 13.72 11.14
C GLY A 124 -1.53 14.25 11.96
N LYS A 125 -1.62 14.13 13.28
CA LYS A 125 -0.68 14.77 14.24
C LYS A 125 0.80 14.41 14.09
N ALA A 126 1.12 13.27 13.49
CA ALA A 126 2.50 12.83 13.24
C ALA A 126 2.85 12.89 11.74
N CYS A 127 2.12 13.65 10.95
CA CYS A 127 2.47 13.92 9.56
C CYS A 127 3.84 14.59 9.46
N HIS A 128 4.50 14.43 8.33
CA HIS A 128 5.83 14.99 8.12
C HIS A 128 6.06 15.20 6.62
N GLU A 129 6.71 16.29 6.27
CA GLU A 129 6.97 16.68 4.88
C GLU A 129 7.75 15.64 4.05
N ASN A 130 8.54 14.78 4.69
CA ASN A 130 9.27 13.68 4.04
C ASN A 130 8.52 12.34 4.06
N TYR A 131 7.26 12.32 4.52
CA TYR A 131 6.40 11.13 4.49
C TYR A 131 5.37 11.25 3.39
N PHE A 132 5.29 10.23 2.54
CA PHE A 132 4.28 10.09 1.49
C PHE A 132 3.59 8.75 1.62
N ASN A 133 2.28 8.74 1.68
CA ASN A 133 1.52 7.51 1.60
C ASN A 133 1.01 7.32 0.18
N VAL A 134 1.49 6.29 -0.50
CA VAL A 134 1.12 6.02 -1.90
C VAL A 134 -0.11 5.12 -1.99
N ALA A 135 -0.47 4.44 -0.90
CA ALA A 135 -1.56 3.44 -0.88
C ALA A 135 -2.92 4.04 -0.53
N TRP A 136 -3.15 4.32 0.74
CA TRP A 136 -4.39 4.84 1.32
C TRP A 136 -4.15 5.39 2.74
N GLN A 137 -5.11 6.11 3.28
CA GLN A 137 -5.23 6.24 4.72
C GLN A 137 -6.08 5.08 5.26
N ASN A 138 -5.70 4.49 6.39
CA ASN A 138 -6.30 3.23 6.87
C ASN A 138 -7.84 3.25 6.99
N ASN A 139 -8.48 4.38 7.22
CA ASN A 139 -9.94 4.45 7.33
C ASN A 139 -10.65 4.29 5.97
N ASN A 140 -10.02 4.75 4.87
CA ASN A 140 -10.70 5.02 3.60
C ASN A 140 -11.48 3.82 3.03
N LEU A 141 -10.86 2.64 2.96
CA LEU A 141 -11.54 1.46 2.42
C LEU A 141 -12.71 1.01 3.30
N HIS A 142 -12.58 1.23 4.60
CA HIS A 142 -13.59 0.86 5.59
C HIS A 142 -14.74 1.88 5.64
N GLU A 143 -14.43 3.17 5.47
CA GLU A 143 -15.42 4.22 5.23
C GLU A 143 -16.27 3.90 4.01
N ALA A 144 -15.62 3.51 2.91
CA ALA A 144 -16.29 3.12 1.69
C ALA A 144 -17.21 1.91 1.88
N MET A 145 -16.75 0.88 2.62
CA MET A 145 -17.60 -0.28 2.91
C MET A 145 -18.77 0.08 3.84
N GLY A 146 -18.54 0.90 4.86
CA GLY A 146 -19.60 1.39 5.73
C GLY A 146 -20.69 2.14 4.96
N SER A 147 -20.27 3.02 4.03
CA SER A 147 -21.17 3.74 3.12
C SER A 147 -21.95 2.79 2.21
N TYR A 148 -21.26 1.81 1.60
CA TYR A 148 -21.86 0.82 0.72
C TYR A 148 -22.91 -0.04 1.44
N MET A 149 -22.56 -0.62 2.59
CA MET A 149 -23.48 -1.48 3.36
C MET A 149 -24.72 -0.71 3.83
N LYS A 150 -24.55 0.54 4.28
CA LYS A 150 -25.66 1.41 4.65
C LYS A 150 -26.57 1.70 3.44
N GLY A 151 -25.98 2.02 2.29
CA GLY A 151 -26.72 2.24 1.04
C GLY A 151 -27.43 0.99 0.52
N ALA A 152 -26.94 -0.20 0.85
CA ALA A 152 -27.57 -1.48 0.55
C ALA A 152 -28.72 -1.84 1.51
N GLY A 153 -29.02 -1.00 2.51
CA GLY A 153 -30.12 -1.21 3.45
C GLY A 153 -29.82 -2.19 4.58
N LEU A 154 -28.54 -2.47 4.86
CA LEU A 154 -28.14 -3.25 6.04
C LEU A 154 -28.26 -2.36 7.28
N GLU A 155 -28.73 -2.94 8.40
CA GLU A 155 -29.02 -2.18 9.61
C GLU A 155 -28.22 -2.66 10.82
N LYS A 156 -27.84 -3.93 10.86
CA LYS A 156 -27.30 -4.60 12.05
C LYS A 156 -26.01 -5.38 11.78
N PRO A 157 -24.95 -4.76 11.27
CA PRO A 157 -23.70 -5.47 11.02
C PRO A 157 -23.00 -5.86 12.33
N PHE A 158 -22.39 -7.05 12.34
CA PHE A 158 -21.38 -7.40 13.32
C PHE A 158 -20.01 -7.07 12.75
N ILE A 159 -19.17 -6.29 13.47
CA ILE A 159 -17.89 -5.85 12.94
C ILE A 159 -16.71 -6.36 13.77
N LEU A 160 -15.61 -6.80 13.11
CA LEU A 160 -14.43 -7.25 13.81
C LEU A 160 -13.11 -6.93 13.09
N ALA A 161 -12.07 -6.67 13.88
CA ALA A 161 -10.72 -6.40 13.41
C ALA A 161 -9.67 -6.81 14.44
N PRO A 162 -8.38 -7.00 14.07
CA PRO A 162 -7.33 -7.26 15.05
C PRO A 162 -7.00 -5.99 15.83
N ASN A 163 -6.67 -6.15 17.11
CA ASN A 163 -6.31 -5.06 18.00
C ASN A 163 -4.89 -4.55 17.72
N TYR A 164 -4.78 -3.62 16.79
CA TYR A 164 -3.56 -2.87 16.44
C TYR A 164 -3.95 -1.59 15.67
N PRO A 165 -3.06 -0.65 15.37
CA PRO A 165 -3.45 0.65 14.79
C PRO A 165 -4.36 0.55 13.57
N ALA A 166 -4.05 -0.30 12.58
CA ALA A 166 -4.93 -0.43 11.41
C ALA A 166 -6.29 -1.07 11.73
N GLY A 167 -6.38 -1.97 12.72
CA GLY A 167 -7.66 -2.54 13.12
C GLY A 167 -8.56 -1.51 13.82
N THR A 168 -7.97 -0.66 14.65
CA THR A 168 -8.69 0.46 15.29
C THR A 168 -9.17 1.46 14.24
N ASP A 169 -8.28 1.85 13.32
CA ASP A 169 -8.61 2.74 12.19
C ASP A 169 -9.73 2.14 11.34
N ALA A 170 -9.69 0.82 11.07
CA ALA A 170 -10.68 0.12 10.26
C ALA A 170 -12.09 0.22 10.83
N LEU A 171 -12.27 -0.15 12.11
CA LEU A 171 -13.60 -0.09 12.74
C LEU A 171 -14.07 1.36 12.96
N THR A 172 -13.15 2.28 13.23
CA THR A 172 -13.45 3.71 13.31
C THR A 172 -13.93 4.25 11.95
N GLY A 173 -13.21 3.93 10.87
CA GLY A 173 -13.58 4.32 9.51
C GLY A 173 -14.94 3.77 9.11
N PHE A 174 -15.19 2.47 9.33
CA PHE A 174 -16.48 1.85 9.07
C PHE A 174 -17.62 2.59 9.80
N LYS A 175 -17.49 2.75 11.12
CA LYS A 175 -18.52 3.42 11.94
C LYS A 175 -18.75 4.88 11.55
N SER A 176 -17.77 5.58 11.05
CA SER A 176 -17.90 6.99 10.64
C SER A 176 -18.93 7.19 9.52
N ARG A 177 -19.16 6.18 8.69
CA ARG A 177 -20.12 6.22 7.58
C ARG A 177 -21.36 5.36 7.82
N PHE A 178 -21.19 4.19 8.43
CA PHE A 178 -22.31 3.31 8.71
C PHE A 178 -23.13 3.80 9.91
N GLY A 179 -22.51 4.15 10.99
CA GLY A 179 -23.07 4.39 12.32
C GLY A 179 -22.74 3.24 13.29
N ASP A 180 -23.56 3.07 14.33
CA ASP A 180 -23.33 2.06 15.36
C ASP A 180 -23.65 0.65 14.83
N PRO A 181 -22.73 -0.34 15.01
CA PRO A 181 -22.99 -1.72 14.65
C PRO A 181 -23.80 -2.46 15.73
N GLU A 182 -24.40 -3.61 15.40
CA GLU A 182 -25.05 -4.50 16.38
C GLU A 182 -24.04 -5.15 17.34
N GLY A 183 -22.82 -5.45 16.85
CA GLY A 183 -21.73 -5.98 17.65
C GLY A 183 -20.38 -5.56 17.14
N GLU A 184 -19.41 -5.38 18.05
CA GLU A 184 -18.03 -4.99 17.74
C GLU A 184 -17.05 -5.83 18.55
N LEU A 185 -16.02 -6.36 17.88
CA LEU A 185 -14.96 -7.15 18.51
C LEU A 185 -13.57 -6.78 18.01
N PHE A 186 -12.61 -6.77 18.94
CA PHE A 186 -11.20 -6.79 18.61
C PHE A 186 -10.58 -8.16 18.90
N THR A 187 -9.96 -8.76 17.89
CA THR A 187 -9.24 -10.04 17.99
C THR A 187 -7.76 -9.82 18.26
N LYS A 188 -7.01 -10.88 18.57
CA LYS A 188 -5.54 -10.78 18.67
C LYS A 188 -4.92 -10.67 17.27
N LEU A 189 -3.90 -9.81 17.14
CA LEU A 189 -3.12 -9.76 15.91
C LEU A 189 -2.39 -11.10 15.69
N GLY A 190 -2.72 -11.75 14.56
CA GLY A 190 -2.20 -13.08 14.23
C GLY A 190 -3.02 -14.26 14.78
N GLN A 191 -4.23 -14.02 15.27
CA GLN A 191 -5.17 -15.06 15.73
C GLN A 191 -5.46 -16.07 14.60
N LYS A 192 -5.65 -17.34 14.98
CA LYS A 192 -5.93 -18.44 14.04
C LYS A 192 -7.22 -19.20 14.36
N ASP A 193 -7.74 -19.08 15.57
CA ASP A 193 -8.99 -19.70 16.02
C ASP A 193 -10.02 -18.61 16.31
N TYR A 194 -11.17 -18.71 15.66
CA TYR A 194 -12.27 -17.74 15.71
C TYR A 194 -13.58 -18.35 16.21
N ALA A 195 -13.53 -19.52 16.82
CA ALA A 195 -14.74 -20.21 17.28
C ALA A 195 -15.57 -19.35 18.25
N ALA A 196 -14.91 -18.61 19.16
CA ALA A 196 -15.57 -17.74 20.12
C ALA A 196 -16.25 -16.54 19.45
N GLU A 197 -15.55 -15.89 18.50
CA GLU A 197 -16.10 -14.75 17.75
C GLU A 197 -17.27 -15.18 16.86
N ILE A 198 -17.18 -16.32 16.21
CA ILE A 198 -18.26 -16.89 15.38
C ILE A 198 -19.48 -17.24 16.24
N ALA A 199 -19.29 -17.75 17.47
CA ALA A 199 -20.38 -17.98 18.40
C ALA A 199 -21.08 -16.67 18.81
N GLN A 200 -20.33 -15.58 19.00
CA GLN A 200 -20.89 -14.26 19.30
C GLN A 200 -21.65 -13.69 18.10
N ILE A 201 -21.12 -13.81 16.88
CA ILE A 201 -21.84 -13.42 15.66
C ILE A 201 -23.19 -14.15 15.56
N ARG A 202 -23.20 -15.46 15.81
CA ARG A 202 -24.43 -16.28 15.79
C ARG A 202 -25.47 -15.79 16.79
N ALA A 203 -25.05 -15.35 17.97
CA ALA A 203 -25.92 -14.93 19.05
C ALA A 203 -26.34 -13.47 18.99
N SER A 204 -25.71 -12.64 18.15
CA SER A 204 -25.88 -11.19 18.15
C SER A 204 -27.21 -10.70 17.56
N GLY A 205 -27.86 -11.48 16.70
CA GLY A 205 -29.01 -11.02 15.91
C GLY A 205 -28.64 -10.09 14.76
N SER A 206 -27.37 -10.07 14.36
CA SER A 206 -26.87 -9.28 13.23
C SER A 206 -27.44 -9.77 11.90
N ASP A 207 -27.51 -8.87 10.92
CA ASP A 207 -27.95 -9.13 9.54
C ASP A 207 -26.80 -9.36 8.57
N SER A 208 -25.58 -9.00 8.97
CA SER A 208 -24.38 -9.07 8.14
C SER A 208 -23.11 -9.10 8.99
N VAL A 209 -21.99 -9.47 8.37
CA VAL A 209 -20.66 -9.45 9.01
C VAL A 209 -19.70 -8.62 8.19
N PHE A 210 -19.10 -7.63 8.83
CA PHE A 210 -17.95 -6.92 8.28
C PHE A 210 -16.69 -7.32 9.03
N PHE A 211 -15.61 -7.65 8.33
CA PHE A 211 -14.34 -7.89 9.00
C PHE A 211 -13.13 -7.34 8.24
N PHE A 212 -12.16 -6.85 9.01
CA PHE A 212 -10.81 -6.55 8.53
C PHE A 212 -9.83 -7.54 9.18
N LEU A 213 -9.44 -8.60 8.47
CA LEU A 213 -8.52 -9.64 8.93
C LEU A 213 -7.50 -9.94 7.83
N PRO A 214 -6.42 -9.15 7.69
CA PRO A 214 -5.49 -9.28 6.57
C PRO A 214 -4.71 -10.59 6.59
N GLY A 215 -4.44 -11.14 5.41
CA GLY A 215 -3.60 -12.31 5.20
C GLY A 215 -4.16 -13.59 5.83
N GLY A 216 -3.31 -14.34 6.51
CA GLY A 216 -3.68 -15.63 7.11
C GLY A 216 -4.80 -15.58 8.15
N MET A 217 -5.06 -14.41 8.74
CA MET A 217 -6.19 -14.21 9.66
C MET A 217 -7.53 -14.31 8.92
N GLY A 218 -7.64 -13.66 7.76
CA GLY A 218 -8.83 -13.73 6.89
C GLY A 218 -9.09 -15.15 6.39
N ILE A 219 -8.03 -15.87 5.98
CA ILE A 219 -8.14 -17.27 5.56
C ILE A 219 -8.70 -18.13 6.71
N ALA A 220 -8.14 -17.99 7.93
CA ALA A 220 -8.57 -18.78 9.07
C ALA A 220 -10.03 -18.47 9.47
N PHE A 221 -10.41 -17.19 9.49
CA PHE A 221 -11.76 -16.77 9.80
C PHE A 221 -12.77 -17.30 8.76
N MET A 222 -12.55 -17.07 7.48
CA MET A 222 -13.47 -17.46 6.41
C MET A 222 -13.71 -18.97 6.39
N LYS A 223 -12.64 -19.79 6.56
CA LYS A 223 -12.81 -21.25 6.62
C LYS A 223 -13.66 -21.70 7.79
N GLN A 224 -13.46 -21.12 8.98
CA GLN A 224 -14.23 -21.46 10.19
C GLN A 224 -15.66 -20.90 10.09
N TYR A 225 -15.82 -19.70 9.53
CA TYR A 225 -17.13 -19.10 9.30
C TYR A 225 -17.96 -19.94 8.35
N ALA A 226 -17.42 -20.35 7.20
CA ALA A 226 -18.10 -21.25 6.27
C ALA A 226 -18.46 -22.60 6.91
N ALA A 227 -17.57 -23.19 7.70
CA ALA A 227 -17.81 -24.45 8.40
C ALA A 227 -18.86 -24.31 9.53
N SER A 228 -19.15 -23.10 10.00
CA SER A 228 -20.10 -22.85 11.08
C SER A 228 -21.58 -22.98 10.65
N GLY A 229 -21.87 -22.90 9.34
CA GLY A 229 -23.22 -22.89 8.81
C GLY A 229 -24.00 -21.60 9.08
N ILE A 230 -23.31 -20.49 9.40
CA ILE A 230 -23.95 -19.15 9.44
C ILE A 230 -24.06 -18.64 8.00
N GLU A 231 -25.25 -18.17 7.62
CA GLU A 231 -25.56 -17.72 6.26
C GLU A 231 -25.63 -16.19 6.12
N LEU A 232 -25.14 -15.43 7.12
CA LEU A 232 -25.11 -13.98 7.02
C LEU A 232 -24.12 -13.54 5.93
N PRO A 233 -24.47 -12.55 5.11
CA PRO A 233 -23.57 -12.03 4.08
C PRO A 233 -22.33 -11.42 4.70
N VAL A 234 -21.18 -11.62 4.02
CA VAL A 234 -19.87 -11.17 4.49
C VAL A 234 -19.39 -10.03 3.64
N TYR A 235 -18.84 -9.02 4.28
CA TYR A 235 -18.24 -7.83 3.70
C TYR A 235 -16.87 -7.54 4.31
N GLY A 236 -16.02 -6.84 3.60
CA GLY A 236 -14.74 -6.42 4.13
C GLY A 236 -13.90 -5.60 3.14
N PRO A 237 -12.69 -5.22 3.51
CA PRO A 237 -11.77 -4.59 2.57
C PRO A 237 -10.97 -5.64 1.80
N ALA A 238 -10.38 -5.23 0.71
CA ALA A 238 -9.52 -6.02 -0.15
C ALA A 238 -8.40 -6.80 0.57
N PHE A 239 -7.93 -6.30 1.71
CA PHE A 239 -6.88 -6.95 2.54
C PHE A 239 -7.23 -8.35 3.01
N SER A 240 -8.53 -8.65 3.10
CA SER A 240 -9.06 -9.94 3.53
C SER A 240 -9.50 -10.82 2.35
N PHE A 241 -9.49 -10.27 1.13
CA PHE A 241 -10.05 -10.91 -0.07
C PHE A 241 -9.18 -10.69 -1.31
N ASP A 242 -7.85 -10.62 -1.16
CA ASP A 242 -6.94 -10.59 -2.30
C ASP A 242 -6.88 -11.95 -3.03
N GLU A 243 -6.31 -11.98 -4.23
CA GLU A 243 -6.27 -13.16 -5.10
C GLU A 243 -5.56 -14.37 -4.46
N VAL A 244 -4.58 -14.15 -3.55
CA VAL A 244 -3.89 -15.21 -2.82
C VAL A 244 -4.81 -15.77 -1.72
N ILE A 245 -5.52 -14.91 -0.99
CA ILE A 245 -6.48 -15.31 0.04
C ILE A 245 -7.63 -16.09 -0.57
N LEU A 246 -8.20 -15.59 -1.69
CA LEU A 246 -9.29 -16.28 -2.40
C LEU A 246 -8.88 -17.68 -2.85
N GLY A 247 -7.65 -17.86 -3.36
CA GLY A 247 -7.13 -19.18 -3.70
C GLY A 247 -7.05 -20.15 -2.52
N ALA A 248 -6.84 -19.64 -1.31
CA ALA A 248 -6.77 -20.45 -0.08
C ALA A 248 -8.14 -20.70 0.58
N VAL A 249 -9.09 -19.76 0.44
CA VAL A 249 -10.45 -19.86 1.00
C VAL A 249 -11.36 -20.70 0.10
N GLY A 250 -11.20 -20.60 -1.21
CA GLY A 250 -12.01 -21.32 -2.19
C GLY A 250 -13.43 -20.75 -2.34
N ASP A 251 -14.35 -21.57 -2.85
CA ASP A 251 -15.71 -21.17 -3.25
C ASP A 251 -16.57 -20.59 -2.15
N SER A 252 -16.21 -20.79 -0.88
CA SER A 252 -16.90 -20.18 0.26
C SER A 252 -16.77 -18.66 0.33
N ALA A 253 -15.90 -18.05 -0.48
CA ALA A 253 -15.81 -16.60 -0.63
C ALA A 253 -16.70 -16.05 -1.76
N ILE A 254 -17.29 -16.87 -2.62
CA ILE A 254 -18.13 -16.41 -3.74
C ILE A 254 -19.31 -15.61 -3.22
N GLY A 255 -19.58 -14.44 -3.82
CA GLY A 255 -20.60 -13.49 -3.41
C GLY A 255 -20.16 -12.47 -2.37
N VAL A 256 -19.00 -12.63 -1.76
CA VAL A 256 -18.43 -11.62 -0.85
C VAL A 256 -18.17 -10.32 -1.61
N LYS A 257 -18.63 -9.21 -1.05
CA LYS A 257 -18.30 -7.87 -1.57
C LYS A 257 -17.21 -7.21 -0.73
N ASN A 258 -16.25 -6.60 -1.41
CA ASN A 258 -15.13 -5.97 -0.74
C ASN A 258 -14.75 -4.64 -1.39
N THR A 259 -14.22 -3.71 -0.58
CA THR A 259 -13.76 -2.40 -1.06
C THR A 259 -12.26 -2.39 -1.28
N SER A 260 -11.84 -1.73 -2.35
CA SER A 260 -10.44 -1.62 -2.74
C SER A 260 -10.19 -0.30 -3.47
N GLN A 261 -8.98 0.25 -3.38
CA GLN A 261 -8.54 1.36 -4.21
C GLN A 261 -8.07 0.90 -5.59
N TRP A 262 -8.09 -0.41 -5.85
CA TRP A 262 -7.62 -1.00 -7.10
C TRP A 262 -8.34 -2.33 -7.39
N ALA A 263 -8.51 -2.65 -8.66
CA ALA A 263 -8.92 -3.95 -9.14
C ALA A 263 -8.11 -4.34 -10.38
N HIS A 264 -7.82 -5.64 -10.55
CA HIS A 264 -7.02 -6.11 -11.69
C HIS A 264 -7.73 -5.93 -13.05
N ASP A 265 -9.03 -5.71 -13.04
CA ASP A 265 -9.91 -5.49 -14.19
C ASP A 265 -10.37 -4.02 -14.32
N LEU A 266 -9.68 -3.06 -13.68
CA LEU A 266 -9.88 -1.64 -13.95
C LEU A 266 -9.54 -1.32 -15.40
N ASP A 267 -10.45 -0.62 -16.08
CA ASP A 267 -10.33 -0.24 -17.49
C ASP A 267 -9.50 1.04 -17.64
N ASN A 268 -8.18 0.90 -17.47
CA ASN A 268 -7.20 1.92 -17.85
C ASN A 268 -5.94 1.26 -18.41
N GLU A 269 -5.25 1.98 -19.32
CA GLU A 269 -4.10 1.46 -20.08
C GLU A 269 -2.96 1.00 -19.14
N ALA A 270 -2.57 1.85 -18.19
CA ALA A 270 -1.50 1.55 -17.24
C ALA A 270 -1.78 0.28 -16.42
N ASN A 271 -3.05 0.07 -16.02
CA ASN A 271 -3.45 -1.15 -15.32
C ASN A 271 -3.38 -2.39 -16.22
N GLY A 272 -3.85 -2.27 -17.46
CA GLY A 272 -3.81 -3.39 -18.43
C GLY A 272 -2.38 -3.85 -18.70
N GLU A 273 -1.45 -2.91 -18.89
CA GLU A 273 -0.02 -3.18 -19.08
C GLU A 273 0.61 -3.80 -17.84
N PHE A 274 0.35 -3.24 -16.65
CA PHE A 274 0.85 -3.77 -15.38
C PHE A 274 0.39 -5.21 -15.14
N VAL A 275 -0.92 -5.48 -15.25
CA VAL A 275 -1.50 -6.80 -14.98
C VAL A 275 -0.92 -7.84 -15.95
N THR A 276 -0.76 -7.49 -17.24
CA THR A 276 -0.17 -8.35 -18.25
C THR A 276 1.29 -8.66 -17.92
N ALA A 277 2.11 -7.64 -17.72
CA ALA A 277 3.53 -7.81 -17.42
C ALA A 277 3.78 -8.57 -16.10
N PHE A 278 2.95 -8.32 -15.09
CA PHE A 278 3.06 -9.03 -13.82
C PHE A 278 2.73 -10.52 -13.97
N ARG A 279 1.68 -10.85 -14.73
CA ARG A 279 1.31 -12.25 -15.03
C ARG A 279 2.39 -12.98 -15.82
N GLU A 280 2.95 -12.32 -16.82
CA GLU A 280 4.04 -12.89 -17.64
C GLU A 280 5.27 -13.19 -16.79
N LYS A 281 5.66 -12.26 -15.93
CA LYS A 281 6.88 -12.40 -15.12
C LYS A 281 6.73 -13.35 -13.94
N TYR A 282 5.61 -13.29 -13.22
CA TYR A 282 5.44 -14.01 -11.96
C TYR A 282 4.46 -15.18 -12.01
N GLY A 283 3.78 -15.41 -13.15
CA GLY A 283 2.88 -16.57 -13.38
C GLY A 283 1.61 -16.52 -12.53
N ARG A 284 1.21 -15.34 -12.01
CA ARG A 284 0.05 -15.15 -11.13
C ARG A 284 -0.62 -13.80 -11.35
N THR A 285 -1.90 -13.71 -11.01
CA THR A 285 -2.60 -12.42 -11.01
C THR A 285 -2.04 -11.53 -9.89
N PRO A 286 -1.71 -10.25 -10.17
CA PRO A 286 -1.28 -9.33 -9.14
C PRO A 286 -2.38 -9.11 -8.10
N THR A 287 -1.98 -8.85 -6.85
CA THR A 287 -2.88 -8.41 -5.78
C THR A 287 -2.85 -6.89 -5.66
N LEU A 288 -3.72 -6.34 -4.79
CA LEU A 288 -3.65 -4.92 -4.44
C LEU A 288 -2.26 -4.51 -3.90
N TYR A 289 -1.54 -5.43 -3.25
CA TYR A 289 -0.19 -5.16 -2.73
C TYR A 289 0.84 -5.01 -3.85
N ALA A 290 0.71 -5.80 -4.91
CA ALA A 290 1.56 -5.67 -6.08
C ALA A 290 1.35 -4.33 -6.79
N SER A 291 0.08 -3.90 -6.97
CA SER A 291 -0.24 -2.60 -7.55
C SER A 291 0.32 -1.43 -6.75
N GLN A 292 0.30 -1.53 -5.43
CA GLN A 292 0.86 -0.52 -4.52
C GLN A 292 2.39 -0.41 -4.63
N GLY A 293 3.08 -1.56 -4.69
CA GLY A 293 4.51 -1.60 -4.93
C GLY A 293 4.88 -0.96 -6.26
N PHE A 294 4.13 -1.31 -7.31
CA PHE A 294 4.33 -0.78 -8.65
C PHE A 294 4.15 0.74 -8.72
N ASP A 295 3.05 1.28 -8.20
CA ASP A 295 2.81 2.72 -8.16
C ASP A 295 3.82 3.47 -7.29
N THR A 296 4.26 2.87 -6.17
CA THR A 296 5.29 3.48 -5.33
C THR A 296 6.63 3.62 -6.07
N ALA A 297 7.03 2.62 -6.83
CA ALA A 297 8.22 2.69 -7.66
C ALA A 297 8.06 3.73 -8.77
N ASN A 298 6.93 3.77 -9.48
CA ASN A 298 6.66 4.75 -10.54
C ASN A 298 6.66 6.19 -10.02
N LEU A 299 6.10 6.44 -8.84
CA LEU A 299 6.18 7.75 -8.20
C LEU A 299 7.64 8.15 -7.91
N ILE A 300 8.44 7.25 -7.33
CA ILE A 300 9.88 7.51 -7.09
C ILE A 300 10.59 7.80 -8.41
N LEU A 301 10.38 6.98 -9.42
CA LEU A 301 11.01 7.12 -10.74
C LEU A 301 10.61 8.43 -11.43
N SER A 302 9.35 8.85 -11.32
CA SER A 302 8.90 10.13 -11.87
C SER A 302 9.58 11.33 -11.18
N ALA A 303 9.73 11.25 -9.85
CA ALA A 303 10.42 12.29 -9.09
C ALA A 303 11.92 12.34 -9.40
N LEU A 304 12.59 11.18 -9.53
CA LEU A 304 14.01 11.07 -9.87
C LEU A 304 14.34 11.65 -11.25
N LYS A 305 13.40 11.65 -12.19
CA LYS A 305 13.54 12.33 -13.49
C LYS A 305 13.62 13.86 -13.37
N LYS A 306 13.11 14.42 -12.27
CA LYS A 306 12.99 15.88 -12.06
C LYS A 306 13.99 16.43 -11.06
N ALA A 307 14.31 15.67 -10.01
CA ALA A 307 15.17 16.12 -8.91
C ALA A 307 15.92 14.96 -8.25
N SER A 308 17.05 15.28 -7.66
CA SER A 308 17.81 14.33 -6.80
C SER A 308 17.27 14.35 -5.37
N PRO A 309 17.22 13.21 -4.66
CA PRO A 309 16.89 13.17 -3.23
C PRO A 309 17.84 13.98 -2.33
N SER A 310 18.99 14.39 -2.83
CA SER A 310 19.92 15.28 -2.13
C SER A 310 19.42 16.73 -2.08
N ASP A 311 18.65 17.17 -3.07
CA ASP A 311 17.88 18.41 -3.04
C ASP A 311 16.48 18.12 -2.48
N LYS A 312 16.36 18.23 -1.16
CA LYS A 312 15.16 17.80 -0.41
C LYS A 312 13.92 18.52 -0.87
N ASP A 313 14.00 19.81 -1.12
CA ASP A 313 12.82 20.61 -1.47
C ASP A 313 12.36 20.31 -2.90
N ALA A 314 13.27 20.31 -3.87
CA ALA A 314 12.95 19.98 -5.24
C ALA A 314 12.43 18.54 -5.38
N PHE A 315 13.00 17.58 -4.64
CA PHE A 315 12.55 16.20 -4.67
C PHE A 315 11.17 16.02 -4.01
N ARG A 316 10.91 16.73 -2.91
CA ARG A 316 9.58 16.76 -2.28
C ARG A 316 8.52 17.32 -3.21
N ASP A 317 8.81 18.42 -3.90
CA ASP A 317 7.90 19.01 -4.88
C ASP A 317 7.65 18.07 -6.07
N ALA A 318 8.68 17.36 -6.52
CA ALA A 318 8.55 16.35 -7.56
C ALA A 318 7.67 15.16 -7.12
N LEU A 319 7.79 14.69 -5.88
CA LEU A 319 6.92 13.65 -5.32
C LEU A 319 5.47 14.14 -5.19
N ARG A 320 5.27 15.38 -4.70
CA ARG A 320 3.92 15.97 -4.54
C ARG A 320 3.19 16.14 -5.86
N ALA A 321 3.93 16.39 -6.94
CA ALA A 321 3.36 16.52 -8.27
C ALA A 321 2.68 15.24 -8.77
N ALA A 322 3.07 14.07 -8.22
CA ALA A 322 2.54 12.75 -8.55
C ALA A 322 2.43 12.53 -10.08
N ASP A 323 3.50 12.90 -10.82
CA ASP A 323 3.52 12.89 -12.29
C ASP A 323 3.88 11.49 -12.80
N PHE A 324 2.96 10.56 -12.65
CA PHE A 324 3.05 9.18 -13.13
C PHE A 324 1.67 8.63 -13.44
N ASP A 325 1.61 7.66 -14.35
CA ASP A 325 0.37 6.97 -14.70
C ASP A 325 0.09 5.87 -13.68
N SER A 326 -0.85 6.14 -12.76
CA SER A 326 -1.23 5.19 -11.73
C SER A 326 -2.10 4.07 -12.30
N VAL A 327 -1.81 2.83 -11.89
CA VAL A 327 -2.64 1.66 -12.23
C VAL A 327 -4.04 1.71 -11.59
N ARG A 328 -4.30 2.68 -10.72
CA ARG A 328 -5.58 2.92 -10.05
C ARG A 328 -6.47 3.95 -10.77
N GLY A 329 -5.96 4.59 -11.81
CA GLY A 329 -6.58 5.73 -12.46
C GLY A 329 -6.11 7.05 -11.84
N ASP A 330 -7.02 8.03 -11.73
CA ASP A 330 -6.69 9.35 -11.21
C ASP A 330 -6.11 9.27 -9.79
N PHE A 331 -4.93 9.88 -9.64
CA PHE A 331 -4.18 9.89 -8.39
C PHE A 331 -3.61 11.27 -8.13
N LYS A 332 -3.85 11.82 -6.94
CA LYS A 332 -3.24 13.06 -6.47
C LYS A 332 -3.01 12.99 -4.95
N PHE A 333 -2.07 13.77 -4.46
CA PHE A 333 -1.86 13.92 -3.02
C PHE A 333 -2.73 15.03 -2.43
N GLY A 334 -3.28 14.77 -1.25
CA GLY A 334 -3.80 15.78 -0.35
C GLY A 334 -2.67 16.56 0.33
N PRO A 335 -3.02 17.60 1.12
CA PRO A 335 -2.03 18.49 1.77
C PRO A 335 -1.12 17.76 2.77
N ASN A 336 -1.52 16.61 3.27
CA ASN A 336 -0.77 15.76 4.21
C ASN A 336 -0.04 14.61 3.52
N HIS A 337 0.16 14.66 2.20
CA HIS A 337 0.79 13.64 1.37
C HIS A 337 0.13 12.25 1.46
N HIS A 338 -1.18 12.22 1.70
CA HIS A 338 -2.01 11.02 1.54
C HIS A 338 -2.82 11.12 0.25
N PRO A 339 -3.17 9.97 -0.37
CA PRO A 339 -3.84 9.99 -1.66
C PRO A 339 -5.26 10.53 -1.56
N ILE A 340 -5.67 11.24 -2.61
CA ILE A 340 -7.05 11.49 -2.98
C ILE A 340 -7.29 10.59 -4.19
N GLN A 341 -8.22 9.65 -4.09
CA GLN A 341 -8.43 8.60 -5.07
C GLN A 341 -9.81 7.97 -4.94
N ASP A 342 -10.21 7.23 -5.96
CA ASP A 342 -11.44 6.45 -5.92
C ASP A 342 -11.28 5.18 -5.08
N VAL A 343 -12.38 4.78 -4.44
CA VAL A 343 -12.52 3.47 -3.80
C VAL A 343 -13.65 2.71 -4.49
N TYR A 344 -13.31 1.51 -4.93
CA TYR A 344 -14.19 0.63 -5.71
C TYR A 344 -14.84 -0.43 -4.82
N VAL A 345 -16.00 -0.95 -5.26
CA VAL A 345 -16.58 -2.19 -4.79
C VAL A 345 -16.21 -3.30 -5.77
N ARG A 346 -15.76 -4.41 -5.24
CA ARG A 346 -15.51 -5.66 -5.98
C ARG A 346 -16.39 -6.77 -5.40
N GLU A 347 -16.76 -7.73 -6.22
CA GLU A 347 -17.44 -8.96 -5.83
C GLU A 347 -16.58 -10.17 -6.15
N VAL A 348 -16.51 -11.10 -5.22
CA VAL A 348 -15.84 -12.38 -5.47
C VAL A 348 -16.75 -13.25 -6.32
N VAL A 349 -16.25 -13.64 -7.48
CA VAL A 349 -16.96 -14.47 -8.46
C VAL A 349 -16.20 -15.75 -8.75
N ALA A 350 -16.86 -16.74 -9.33
CA ALA A 350 -16.20 -17.92 -9.87
C ALA A 350 -15.25 -17.52 -11.00
N GLY A 351 -14.02 -18.00 -10.97
CA GLY A 351 -13.01 -17.82 -12.00
C GLY A 351 -12.46 -19.17 -12.48
N ASP A 352 -11.50 -19.13 -13.41
CA ASP A 352 -10.86 -20.33 -13.93
C ASP A 352 -10.04 -21.05 -12.85
N GLY A 353 -10.63 -22.10 -12.29
CA GLY A 353 -10.01 -22.95 -11.26
C GLY A 353 -9.96 -22.40 -9.84
N LYS A 354 -10.26 -21.11 -9.63
CA LYS A 354 -10.36 -20.49 -8.29
C LYS A 354 -11.21 -19.22 -8.34
N PRO A 355 -11.82 -18.81 -7.22
CA PRO A 355 -12.51 -17.51 -7.15
C PRO A 355 -11.55 -16.35 -7.43
N THR A 356 -12.12 -15.28 -8.00
CA THR A 356 -11.41 -14.03 -8.31
C THR A 356 -12.30 -12.82 -8.01
N ASN A 357 -11.70 -11.65 -7.86
CA ASN A 357 -12.44 -10.42 -7.71
C ASN A 357 -12.88 -9.87 -9.07
N LYS A 358 -14.10 -9.34 -9.14
CA LYS A 358 -14.61 -8.58 -10.27
C LYS A 358 -15.04 -7.19 -9.81
N LEU A 359 -14.66 -6.17 -10.56
CA LEU A 359 -15.11 -4.81 -10.35
C LEU A 359 -16.64 -4.70 -10.51
N VAL A 360 -17.31 -4.09 -9.53
CA VAL A 360 -18.77 -3.85 -9.54
C VAL A 360 -19.07 -2.39 -9.83
N GLY A 361 -18.30 -1.48 -9.23
CA GLY A 361 -18.49 -0.04 -9.38
C GLY A 361 -17.66 0.77 -8.40
N VAL A 362 -17.87 2.08 -8.38
CA VAL A 362 -17.23 3.01 -7.45
C VAL A 362 -18.07 3.09 -6.17
N ALA A 363 -17.42 2.95 -5.02
CA ALA A 363 -18.07 3.15 -3.71
C ALA A 363 -18.02 4.61 -3.27
N ILE A 364 -16.87 5.26 -3.43
CA ILE A 364 -16.66 6.69 -3.15
C ILE A 364 -15.65 7.22 -4.17
N GLU A 365 -16.00 8.33 -4.83
CA GLU A 365 -15.09 9.07 -5.71
C GLU A 365 -14.24 10.06 -4.90
N ASP A 366 -13.00 10.29 -5.32
CA ASP A 366 -12.07 11.31 -4.77
C ASP A 366 -12.02 11.33 -3.22
N ILE A 367 -11.98 10.16 -2.58
CA ILE A 367 -11.95 10.12 -1.11
C ILE A 367 -10.65 10.75 -0.58
N GLN A 368 -10.80 11.76 0.26
CA GLN A 368 -9.72 12.36 1.04
C GLN A 368 -9.85 11.93 2.51
N ASP A 369 -8.72 11.71 3.17
CA ASP A 369 -8.75 11.31 4.58
C ASP A 369 -9.21 12.43 5.51
N ALA A 370 -9.88 12.04 6.61
CA ALA A 370 -10.43 12.97 7.61
C ALA A 370 -9.35 13.63 8.49
N PHE A 371 -8.08 13.21 8.39
CA PHE A 371 -7.00 13.67 9.28
C PHE A 371 -6.16 14.80 8.67
N ALA A 372 -6.34 15.10 7.38
CA ALA A 372 -5.60 16.14 6.67
C ALA A 372 -5.65 17.49 7.39
N ALA A 373 -6.79 17.87 7.97
CA ALA A 373 -6.97 19.12 8.70
C ALA A 373 -6.18 19.19 10.03
N SER A 374 -5.72 18.06 10.56
CA SER A 374 -4.93 17.97 11.79
C SER A 374 -3.42 17.84 11.54
N CYS A 375 -3.01 17.85 10.28
CA CYS A 375 -1.62 17.89 9.85
C CYS A 375 -1.14 19.34 9.76
N SER A 376 -0.02 19.64 10.39
CA SER A 376 0.59 20.98 10.43
C SER A 376 1.96 20.99 9.74
N MET A 377 2.01 20.60 8.46
CA MET A 377 3.21 20.72 7.61
C MET A 377 3.30 22.09 6.99
#